data_d1354008de27bdbc81ff8377da186c52
#
_entry.id   d1354008de27bdbc81ff8377da186c52
#
_cell.length_a   1.000
_cell.length_b   1.000
_cell.length_c   1.000
_cell.angle_alpha   90.00
_cell.angle_beta   90.00
_cell.angle_gamma   90.00
#
_symmetry.space_group_name_H-M   'P 1'
#
loop_
_entity.id
_entity.type
_entity.pdbx_description
1 polymer ?
#
loop_
_entity_poly.entity_id
_entity_poly.type
_entity_poly.pdbx_seq_one_letter_code
_entity_poly.pdbx_strand_id
1 'polypeptide(L)'
;MYNLPKLERFEENVMSKYQIYNSILITLPFDNIGNTGILLPLFAEVCDSGFKNQWNPQQIVDFFSEKYLDNAPESEKIDLMFRFIQYVERQVVLFDAIEDAAFPIVNNVDGENSIRNTKEKAESKNKMKELKAFFDEFKIRTVLTAHPTQFYPGSVLGIITDLEDAIRNNELKRIKELLAQLGKTPFIQKEKPTPYDEAVSLTWYLENVFYETAGKMMQYFQKNIFDGELLQNPIITLGFWPGGDRDGNPFVTNEITLKVTERLRISILRCYYAEIRQLKRKLTFSQVDTIWTEMEQKIYRSAF
;
A
#
# COMPACT_ATOMS: atom_id res chain seq x y z
N MET A 1 6.08 25.50 1.05
CA MET A 1 5.29 24.36 1.56
C MET A 1 6.00 23.57 2.66
N TYR A 2 7.32 23.43 2.67
CA TYR A 2 8.06 22.57 3.64
C TYR A 2 8.44 23.26 4.98
N ASN A 3 8.04 24.49 5.20
CA ASN A 3 8.33 25.22 6.46
C ASN A 3 7.31 24.96 7.59
N LEU A 4 6.22 24.28 7.29
CA LEU A 4 5.21 23.94 8.28
C LEU A 4 5.59 22.67 9.06
N PRO A 5 5.24 22.57 10.34
CA PRO A 5 5.36 21.33 11.11
C PRO A 5 4.67 20.13 10.43
N LYS A 6 5.14 18.92 10.70
CA LYS A 6 4.57 17.70 10.08
C LYS A 6 3.07 17.57 10.33
N LEU A 7 2.60 17.89 11.53
CA LEU A 7 1.17 17.83 11.88
C LEU A 7 0.32 18.79 11.03
N GLU A 8 0.76 20.02 10.85
CA GLU A 8 0.04 21.00 10.02
C GLU A 8 -0.01 20.55 8.55
N ARG A 9 1.10 20.00 8.02
CA ARG A 9 1.09 19.41 6.66
C ARG A 9 0.12 18.25 6.53
N PHE A 10 0.00 17.41 7.56
CA PHE A 10 -0.96 16.32 7.60
C PHE A 10 -2.41 16.86 7.63
N GLU A 11 -2.71 17.82 8.48
CA GLU A 11 -4.03 18.45 8.57
C GLU A 11 -4.45 19.07 7.23
N GLU A 12 -3.55 19.80 6.57
CA GLU A 12 -3.84 20.46 5.29
C GLU A 12 -4.00 19.45 4.14
N ASN A 13 -3.13 18.45 4.04
CA ASN A 13 -3.06 17.60 2.85
C ASN A 13 -3.81 16.28 3.00
N VAL A 14 -4.09 15.82 4.22
CA VAL A 14 -4.84 14.60 4.49
C VAL A 14 -6.21 14.91 5.05
N MET A 15 -6.30 15.52 6.24
CA MET A 15 -7.57 15.69 6.94
C MET A 15 -8.55 16.57 6.16
N SER A 16 -8.09 17.71 5.60
CA SER A 16 -8.94 18.61 4.81
C SER A 16 -9.46 17.93 3.54
N LYS A 17 -8.61 17.18 2.83
CA LYS A 17 -9.03 16.41 1.64
C LYS A 17 -10.00 15.29 2.01
N TYR A 18 -9.73 14.59 3.12
CA TYR A 18 -10.63 13.54 3.60
C TYR A 18 -12.03 14.08 3.88
N GLN A 19 -12.17 15.22 4.55
CA GLN A 19 -13.48 15.85 4.80
C GLN A 19 -14.23 16.13 3.49
N ILE A 20 -13.54 16.66 2.48
CA ILE A 20 -14.14 16.95 1.16
C ILE A 20 -14.57 15.68 0.45
N TYR A 21 -13.68 14.71 0.32
CA TYR A 21 -13.96 13.49 -0.46
C TYR A 21 -14.91 12.54 0.27
N ASN A 22 -14.88 12.50 1.59
CA ASN A 22 -15.86 11.78 2.39
C ASN A 22 -17.27 12.37 2.23
N SER A 23 -17.40 13.72 2.14
CA SER A 23 -18.67 14.36 1.82
C SER A 23 -19.22 13.93 0.46
N ILE A 24 -18.35 13.73 -0.52
CA ILE A 24 -18.73 13.19 -1.84
C ILE A 24 -19.18 11.73 -1.69
N LEU A 25 -18.41 10.90 -0.98
CA LEU A 25 -18.72 9.49 -0.74
C LEU A 25 -20.11 9.32 -0.09
N ILE A 26 -20.44 10.16 0.90
CA ILE A 26 -21.74 10.14 1.60
C ILE A 26 -22.92 10.46 0.65
N THR A 27 -22.71 11.32 -0.34
CA THR A 27 -23.77 11.78 -1.23
C THR A 27 -23.99 10.87 -2.44
N LEU A 28 -23.12 9.89 -2.66
CA LEU A 28 -23.27 8.96 -3.78
C LEU A 28 -24.44 7.98 -3.56
N PRO A 29 -25.26 7.71 -4.58
CA PRO A 29 -26.37 6.77 -4.46
C PRO A 29 -25.84 5.34 -4.47
N PHE A 30 -25.77 4.72 -3.32
CA PHE A 30 -25.44 3.30 -3.18
C PHE A 30 -26.71 2.51 -2.88
N ASP A 31 -27.17 1.69 -3.79
CA ASP A 31 -28.40 0.91 -3.67
C ASP A 31 -28.40 -0.03 -2.44
N ASN A 32 -27.21 -0.48 -2.03
CA ASN A 32 -27.06 -1.41 -0.90
C ASN A 32 -26.75 -0.72 0.44
N ILE A 33 -26.59 0.60 0.48
CA ILE A 33 -26.20 1.37 1.68
C ILE A 33 -27.20 2.53 1.90
N GLY A 34 -28.44 2.37 1.44
CA GLY A 34 -29.47 3.39 1.57
C GLY A 34 -29.57 3.94 3.01
N ASN A 35 -29.64 5.26 3.13
CA ASN A 35 -29.69 6.02 4.39
C ASN A 35 -28.49 5.85 5.34
N THR A 36 -27.49 5.01 5.03
CA THR A 36 -26.33 4.79 5.90
C THR A 36 -25.55 6.09 6.16
N GLY A 37 -25.42 6.94 5.15
CA GLY A 37 -24.76 8.24 5.30
C GLY A 37 -25.45 9.19 6.27
N ILE A 38 -26.74 9.02 6.52
CA ILE A 38 -27.52 9.80 7.49
C ILE A 38 -27.53 9.12 8.86
N LEU A 39 -27.76 7.80 8.87
CA LEU A 39 -27.91 7.04 10.11
C LEU A 39 -26.60 6.79 10.84
N LEU A 40 -25.49 6.66 10.13
CA LEU A 40 -24.17 6.40 10.74
C LEU A 40 -23.68 7.56 11.65
N PRO A 41 -23.74 8.82 11.25
CA PRO A 41 -23.44 9.95 12.17
C PRO A 41 -24.34 9.97 13.42
N LEU A 42 -25.65 9.65 13.27
CA LEU A 42 -26.56 9.56 14.39
C LEU A 42 -26.23 8.38 15.32
N PHE A 43 -25.82 7.26 14.75
CA PHE A 43 -25.34 6.11 15.52
C PHE A 43 -24.05 6.44 16.29
N ALA A 44 -23.10 7.15 15.66
CA ALA A 44 -21.89 7.61 16.33
C ALA A 44 -22.20 8.52 17.55
N GLU A 45 -23.16 9.44 17.41
CA GLU A 45 -23.61 10.31 18.51
C GLU A 45 -24.24 9.49 19.68
N VAL A 46 -25.01 8.43 19.34
CA VAL A 46 -25.56 7.52 20.34
C VAL A 46 -24.44 6.71 21.02
N CYS A 47 -23.43 6.26 20.27
CA CYS A 47 -22.26 5.60 20.85
C CYS A 47 -21.52 6.49 21.84
N ASP A 48 -21.24 7.74 21.47
CA ASP A 48 -20.57 8.71 22.35
C ASP A 48 -21.36 8.96 23.64
N SER A 49 -22.67 9.05 23.50
CA SER A 49 -23.58 9.19 24.65
C SER A 49 -23.59 7.94 25.50
N GLY A 50 -23.65 6.76 24.89
CA GLY A 50 -23.61 5.47 25.55
C GLY A 50 -22.30 5.25 26.32
N PHE A 51 -21.16 5.58 25.74
CA PHE A 51 -19.86 5.50 26.43
C PHE A 51 -19.81 6.42 27.66
N LYS A 52 -20.29 7.65 27.56
CA LYS A 52 -20.35 8.58 28.69
C LYS A 52 -21.24 8.06 29.82
N ASN A 53 -22.31 7.33 29.48
CA ASN A 53 -23.26 6.74 30.44
C ASN A 53 -22.93 5.30 30.82
N GLN A 54 -21.79 4.74 30.37
CA GLN A 54 -21.34 3.38 30.65
C GLN A 54 -22.33 2.30 30.17
N TRP A 55 -23.02 2.54 29.07
CA TRP A 55 -23.91 1.55 28.46
C TRP A 55 -23.11 0.40 27.84
N ASN A 56 -23.69 -0.79 27.88
CA ASN A 56 -23.14 -1.90 27.13
C ASN A 56 -23.55 -1.80 25.63
N PRO A 57 -22.91 -2.57 24.73
CA PRO A 57 -23.21 -2.50 23.29
C PRO A 57 -24.69 -2.74 22.95
N GLN A 58 -25.37 -3.65 23.66
CA GLN A 58 -26.77 -3.95 23.42
C GLN A 58 -27.67 -2.74 23.75
N GLN A 59 -27.42 -2.07 24.87
CA GLN A 59 -28.13 -0.85 25.25
C GLN A 59 -27.99 0.27 24.25
N ILE A 60 -26.80 0.41 23.63
CA ILE A 60 -26.55 1.40 22.58
C ILE A 60 -27.40 1.08 21.34
N VAL A 61 -27.38 -0.18 20.89
CA VAL A 61 -28.16 -0.63 19.72
C VAL A 61 -29.66 -0.51 19.96
N ASP A 62 -30.13 -0.89 21.14
CA ASP A 62 -31.56 -0.81 21.51
C ASP A 62 -32.01 0.65 21.53
N PHE A 63 -31.25 1.54 22.18
CA PHE A 63 -31.60 2.96 22.23
C PHE A 63 -31.60 3.59 20.82
N PHE A 64 -30.62 3.25 19.98
CA PHE A 64 -30.59 3.70 18.61
C PHE A 64 -31.79 3.21 17.80
N SER A 65 -32.14 1.93 17.96
CA SER A 65 -33.28 1.31 17.29
C SER A 65 -34.61 1.95 17.70
N GLU A 66 -34.80 2.17 18.97
CA GLU A 66 -36.03 2.82 19.51
C GLU A 66 -36.16 4.25 18.96
N LYS A 67 -35.07 4.98 18.91
CA LYS A 67 -35.07 6.41 18.54
C LYS A 67 -35.16 6.69 17.05
N TYR A 68 -34.52 5.83 16.22
CA TYR A 68 -34.30 6.12 14.79
C TYR A 68 -34.81 5.04 13.83
N LEU A 69 -35.22 3.86 14.31
CA LEU A 69 -35.60 2.73 13.47
C LEU A 69 -37.01 2.23 13.73
N ASP A 70 -37.86 2.99 14.44
CA ASP A 70 -39.25 2.62 14.79
C ASP A 70 -39.40 1.19 15.36
N ASN A 71 -38.42 0.75 16.17
CA ASN A 71 -38.32 -0.60 16.71
C ASN A 71 -38.29 -1.70 15.64
N ALA A 72 -37.49 -1.50 14.60
CA ALA A 72 -37.26 -2.46 13.53
C ALA A 72 -36.95 -3.88 14.07
N PRO A 73 -37.31 -4.93 13.33
CA PRO A 73 -37.01 -6.31 13.72
C PRO A 73 -35.50 -6.55 13.79
N GLU A 74 -35.06 -7.51 14.58
CA GLU A 74 -33.65 -7.81 14.87
C GLU A 74 -32.83 -8.05 13.60
N SER A 75 -33.44 -8.71 12.60
CA SER A 75 -32.78 -8.94 11.30
C SER A 75 -32.44 -7.63 10.57
N GLU A 76 -33.26 -6.60 10.65
CA GLU A 76 -33.03 -5.30 10.02
C GLU A 76 -31.96 -4.50 10.77
N LYS A 77 -31.92 -4.61 12.11
CA LYS A 77 -30.86 -4.01 12.93
C LYS A 77 -29.50 -4.60 12.59
N ILE A 78 -29.43 -5.92 12.52
CA ILE A 78 -28.19 -6.63 12.14
C ILE A 78 -27.75 -6.22 10.73
N ASP A 79 -28.65 -6.19 9.76
CA ASP A 79 -28.34 -5.78 8.39
C ASP A 79 -27.81 -4.33 8.36
N LEU A 80 -28.43 -3.42 9.11
CA LEU A 80 -27.97 -2.04 9.21
C LEU A 80 -26.57 -1.94 9.84
N MET A 81 -26.27 -2.70 10.90
CA MET A 81 -24.93 -2.73 11.51
C MET A 81 -23.88 -3.23 10.51
N PHE A 82 -24.18 -4.26 9.72
CA PHE A 82 -23.30 -4.70 8.64
C PHE A 82 -23.08 -3.62 7.57
N ARG A 83 -24.11 -2.87 7.23
CA ARG A 83 -23.98 -1.72 6.29
C ARG A 83 -23.10 -0.62 6.88
N PHE A 84 -23.19 -0.35 8.17
CA PHE A 84 -22.29 0.60 8.84
C PHE A 84 -20.83 0.15 8.76
N ILE A 85 -20.56 -1.13 9.06
CA ILE A 85 -19.21 -1.70 8.93
C ILE A 85 -18.69 -1.54 7.49
N GLN A 86 -19.48 -1.95 6.51
CA GLN A 86 -19.10 -1.84 5.10
C GLN A 86 -18.85 -0.39 4.67
N TYR A 87 -19.60 0.56 5.23
CA TYR A 87 -19.40 1.97 4.94
C TYR A 87 -18.10 2.50 5.57
N VAL A 88 -17.85 2.15 6.84
CA VAL A 88 -16.60 2.53 7.53
C VAL A 88 -15.37 1.96 6.83
N GLU A 89 -15.43 0.71 6.36
CA GLU A 89 -14.34 0.12 5.55
C GLU A 89 -14.01 0.97 4.32
N ARG A 90 -15.02 1.51 3.64
CA ARG A 90 -14.83 2.40 2.48
C ARG A 90 -14.24 3.75 2.86
N GLN A 91 -14.60 4.28 4.03
CA GLN A 91 -14.00 5.50 4.56
C GLN A 91 -12.53 5.28 4.90
N VAL A 92 -12.16 4.12 5.45
CA VAL A 92 -10.76 3.75 5.72
C VAL A 92 -9.98 3.68 4.42
N VAL A 93 -10.49 2.98 3.41
CA VAL A 93 -9.83 2.89 2.09
C VAL A 93 -9.65 4.27 1.44
N LEU A 94 -10.64 5.14 1.53
CA LEU A 94 -10.50 6.52 1.05
C LEU A 94 -9.41 7.28 1.82
N PHE A 95 -9.36 7.08 3.13
CA PHE A 95 -8.33 7.72 3.98
C PHE A 95 -6.93 7.24 3.61
N ASP A 96 -6.74 5.93 3.46
CA ASP A 96 -5.48 5.31 3.04
C ASP A 96 -5.00 5.89 1.69
N ALA A 97 -5.88 5.96 0.70
CA ALA A 97 -5.53 6.52 -0.61
C ALA A 97 -5.14 8.02 -0.55
N ILE A 98 -5.77 8.80 0.35
CA ILE A 98 -5.41 10.21 0.56
C ILE A 98 -4.06 10.32 1.28
N GLU A 99 -3.82 9.49 2.29
CA GLU A 99 -2.57 9.47 3.03
C GLU A 99 -1.40 9.08 2.12
N ASP A 100 -1.57 8.06 1.29
CA ASP A 100 -0.57 7.62 0.30
C ASP A 100 -0.28 8.75 -0.71
N ALA A 101 -1.32 9.38 -1.25
CA ALA A 101 -1.16 10.52 -2.17
C ALA A 101 -0.41 11.70 -1.54
N ALA A 102 -0.61 11.95 -0.25
CA ALA A 102 -0.02 13.05 0.50
C ALA A 102 1.36 12.69 1.12
N PHE A 103 1.73 11.40 1.14
CA PHE A 103 2.92 10.90 1.83
C PHE A 103 4.20 11.69 1.53
N PRO A 104 4.55 12.02 0.26
CA PRO A 104 5.77 12.75 -0.03
C PRO A 104 5.78 14.17 0.57
N ILE A 105 4.62 14.83 0.61
CA ILE A 105 4.47 16.20 1.13
C ILE A 105 4.51 16.19 2.65
N VAL A 106 3.75 15.30 3.27
CA VAL A 106 3.63 15.21 4.74
C VAL A 106 4.98 14.84 5.36
N ASN A 107 5.67 13.86 4.77
CA ASN A 107 6.93 13.34 5.29
C ASN A 107 8.18 14.09 4.80
N ASN A 108 8.01 15.05 3.86
CA ASN A 108 9.12 15.81 3.29
C ASN A 108 10.29 14.88 2.86
N VAL A 109 9.97 13.93 1.97
CA VAL A 109 10.90 12.86 1.58
C VAL A 109 12.20 13.34 0.93
N ASP A 110 12.22 14.55 0.40
CA ASP A 110 13.42 15.22 -0.14
C ASP A 110 14.10 16.14 0.88
N GLY A 111 13.55 16.24 2.08
CA GLY A 111 13.97 17.18 3.11
C GLY A 111 14.95 16.58 4.12
N GLU A 112 14.82 17.06 5.35
CA GLU A 112 15.84 16.94 6.41
C GLU A 112 16.27 15.51 6.77
N ASN A 113 15.41 14.52 6.57
CA ASN A 113 15.68 13.12 6.87
C ASN A 113 15.95 12.27 5.63
N SER A 114 16.17 12.90 4.48
CA SER A 114 16.48 12.19 3.24
C SER A 114 17.96 11.79 3.15
N ILE A 115 18.25 10.80 2.30
CA ILE A 115 19.63 10.40 1.97
C ILE A 115 20.37 11.59 1.34
N ARG A 116 19.69 12.42 0.52
CA ARG A 116 20.26 13.64 -0.08
C ARG A 116 20.73 14.61 1.00
N ASN A 117 19.88 14.92 1.96
CA ASN A 117 20.23 15.83 3.05
C ASN A 117 21.33 15.26 3.95
N THR A 118 21.34 13.95 4.18
CA THR A 118 22.43 13.28 4.90
C THR A 118 23.76 13.47 4.18
N LYS A 119 23.79 13.35 2.85
CA LYS A 119 24.97 13.64 2.03
C LYS A 119 25.40 15.11 2.16
N GLU A 120 24.47 16.05 1.98
CA GLU A 120 24.73 17.49 2.08
C GLU A 120 25.29 17.88 3.47
N LYS A 121 24.74 17.29 4.53
CA LYS A 121 25.25 17.46 5.90
C LYS A 121 26.67 16.88 6.06
N ALA A 122 26.96 15.75 5.44
CA ALA A 122 28.29 15.15 5.47
C ALA A 122 29.31 15.99 4.69
N GLU A 123 28.94 16.52 3.51
CA GLU A 123 29.76 17.42 2.73
C GLU A 123 30.10 18.72 3.50
N SER A 124 29.08 19.37 4.07
CA SER A 124 29.25 20.61 4.84
C SER A 124 30.14 20.45 6.07
N LYS A 125 30.24 19.23 6.63
CA LYS A 125 31.06 18.88 7.80
C LYS A 125 32.36 18.17 7.45
N ASN A 126 32.70 18.05 6.15
CA ASN A 126 33.85 17.30 5.65
C ASN A 126 33.90 15.82 6.11
N LYS A 127 32.73 15.17 6.22
CA LYS A 127 32.56 13.79 6.74
C LYS A 127 32.17 12.77 5.65
N MET A 128 32.46 13.04 4.41
CA MET A 128 32.12 12.11 3.31
C MET A 128 32.84 10.75 3.41
N LYS A 129 34.08 10.73 3.93
CA LYS A 129 34.80 9.46 4.18
C LYS A 129 34.12 8.58 5.22
N GLU A 130 33.63 9.20 6.29
CA GLU A 130 32.88 8.51 7.36
C GLU A 130 31.54 8.01 6.84
N LEU A 131 30.85 8.80 6.00
CA LEU A 131 29.59 8.40 5.39
C LEU A 131 29.77 7.21 4.43
N LYS A 132 30.84 7.19 3.63
CA LYS A 132 31.17 6.04 2.78
C LYS A 132 31.44 4.79 3.60
N ALA A 133 32.33 4.89 4.61
CA ALA A 133 32.62 3.77 5.52
C ALA A 133 31.37 3.24 6.24
N PHE A 134 30.46 4.13 6.62
CA PHE A 134 29.19 3.72 7.20
C PHE A 134 28.34 2.88 6.23
N PHE A 135 28.18 3.33 4.98
CA PHE A 135 27.37 2.59 4.00
C PHE A 135 28.08 1.34 3.43
N ASP A 136 29.38 1.19 3.56
CA ASP A 136 30.08 -0.06 3.24
C ASP A 136 29.68 -1.21 4.17
N GLU A 137 29.27 -0.92 5.40
CA GLU A 137 28.89 -1.91 6.40
C GLU A 137 27.37 -1.94 6.68
N PHE A 138 26.68 -0.83 6.43
CA PHE A 138 25.27 -0.66 6.75
C PHE A 138 24.36 -1.56 5.92
N LYS A 139 23.47 -2.28 6.58
CA LYS A 139 22.50 -3.18 5.93
C LYS A 139 21.11 -3.02 6.54
N ILE A 140 20.12 -2.95 5.68
CA ILE A 140 18.71 -3.01 6.05
C ILE A 140 18.10 -4.26 5.44
N ARG A 141 17.38 -5.02 6.25
CA ARG A 141 16.52 -6.11 5.75
C ARG A 141 15.07 -5.79 6.03
N THR A 142 14.34 -5.41 4.98
CA THR A 142 12.89 -5.25 5.05
C THR A 142 12.23 -6.62 4.84
N VAL A 143 11.40 -7.06 5.78
CA VAL A 143 10.73 -8.35 5.71
C VAL A 143 9.26 -8.12 5.34
N LEU A 144 8.82 -8.70 4.23
CA LEU A 144 7.43 -8.68 3.81
C LEU A 144 6.68 -9.78 4.57
N THR A 145 5.60 -9.37 5.23
CA THR A 145 4.70 -10.27 5.97
C THR A 145 3.28 -10.10 5.46
N ALA A 146 2.49 -11.17 5.44
CA ALA A 146 1.07 -11.06 5.22
C ALA A 146 0.40 -10.62 6.53
N HIS A 147 -0.40 -9.56 6.47
CA HIS A 147 -1.18 -9.10 7.63
C HIS A 147 -2.66 -9.38 7.37
N PRO A 148 -3.28 -10.34 8.07
CA PRO A 148 -4.66 -10.79 7.78
C PRO A 148 -5.72 -9.68 7.93
N THR A 149 -5.43 -8.62 8.67
CA THR A 149 -6.37 -7.51 8.93
C THR A 149 -6.43 -6.46 7.81
N GLN A 150 -5.50 -6.48 6.86
CA GLN A 150 -5.41 -5.51 5.75
C GLN A 150 -5.49 -6.18 4.37
N PHE A 151 -6.10 -7.35 4.31
CA PHE A 151 -6.18 -8.10 3.06
C PHE A 151 -7.38 -7.62 2.22
N TYR A 152 -7.21 -6.49 1.55
CA TYR A 152 -8.18 -6.06 0.57
C TYR A 152 -8.15 -6.96 -0.68
N PRO A 153 -9.32 -7.29 -1.26
CA PRO A 153 -9.37 -7.91 -2.58
C PRO A 153 -8.57 -7.12 -3.62
N GLY A 154 -7.99 -7.79 -4.61
CA GLY A 154 -7.20 -7.13 -5.65
C GLY A 154 -7.96 -6.00 -6.38
N SER A 155 -9.28 -6.11 -6.50
CA SER A 155 -10.15 -5.05 -7.02
C SER A 155 -10.14 -3.79 -6.15
N VAL A 156 -10.10 -3.94 -4.83
CA VAL A 156 -10.03 -2.80 -3.88
C VAL A 156 -8.64 -2.17 -3.91
N LEU A 157 -7.57 -2.99 -3.94
CA LEU A 157 -6.19 -2.49 -4.08
C LEU A 157 -6.00 -1.68 -5.37
N GLY A 158 -6.59 -2.14 -6.49
CA GLY A 158 -6.59 -1.38 -7.74
C GLY A 158 -7.28 -0.02 -7.60
N ILE A 159 -8.42 0.04 -6.89
CA ILE A 159 -9.12 1.30 -6.64
C ILE A 159 -8.29 2.23 -5.74
N ILE A 160 -7.60 1.71 -4.72
CA ILE A 160 -6.71 2.52 -3.85
C ILE A 160 -5.61 3.18 -4.69
N THR A 161 -4.93 2.41 -5.52
CA THR A 161 -3.85 2.91 -6.40
C THR A 161 -4.37 3.97 -7.38
N ASP A 162 -5.53 3.73 -8.00
CA ASP A 162 -6.14 4.69 -8.92
C ASP A 162 -6.64 5.96 -8.21
N LEU A 163 -7.17 5.83 -6.98
CA LEU A 163 -7.56 6.98 -6.15
C LEU A 163 -6.34 7.80 -5.73
N GLU A 164 -5.27 7.16 -5.28
CA GLU A 164 -4.00 7.82 -4.95
C GLU A 164 -3.54 8.72 -6.10
N ASP A 165 -3.52 8.17 -7.31
CA ASP A 165 -3.10 8.87 -8.52
C ASP A 165 -4.04 10.05 -8.86
N ALA A 166 -5.35 9.81 -8.83
CA ALA A 166 -6.36 10.84 -9.11
C ALA A 166 -6.34 11.97 -8.06
N ILE A 167 -6.11 11.64 -6.79
CA ILE A 167 -5.98 12.62 -5.69
C ILE A 167 -4.70 13.44 -5.83
N ARG A 168 -3.59 12.82 -6.19
CA ARG A 168 -2.31 13.49 -6.43
C ARG A 168 -2.41 14.51 -7.56
N ASN A 169 -3.14 14.15 -8.63
CA ASN A 169 -3.34 15.00 -9.80
C ASN A 169 -4.56 15.94 -9.70
N ASN A 170 -5.31 15.91 -8.60
CA ASN A 170 -6.54 16.68 -8.37
C ASN A 170 -7.63 16.46 -9.44
N GLU A 171 -7.78 15.22 -9.93
CA GLU A 171 -8.73 14.82 -10.97
C GLU A 171 -10.13 14.54 -10.37
N LEU A 172 -10.87 15.59 -9.98
CA LEU A 172 -12.14 15.47 -9.24
C LEU A 172 -13.18 14.55 -9.92
N LYS A 173 -13.26 14.56 -11.25
CA LYS A 173 -14.17 13.68 -11.98
C LYS A 173 -13.82 12.22 -11.78
N ARG A 174 -12.54 11.88 -11.94
CA ARG A 174 -12.03 10.51 -11.76
C ARG A 174 -12.18 10.06 -10.30
N ILE A 175 -11.92 10.94 -9.34
CA ILE A 175 -12.16 10.65 -7.92
C ILE A 175 -13.62 10.26 -7.67
N LYS A 176 -14.59 11.01 -8.20
CA LYS A 176 -16.02 10.67 -8.05
C LYS A 176 -16.38 9.33 -8.69
N GLU A 177 -15.84 9.03 -9.86
CA GLU A 177 -16.05 7.74 -10.55
C GLU A 177 -15.47 6.57 -9.73
N LEU A 178 -14.26 6.72 -9.18
CA LEU A 178 -13.60 5.73 -8.34
C LEU A 178 -14.31 5.53 -7.00
N LEU A 179 -14.80 6.60 -6.36
CA LEU A 179 -15.62 6.50 -5.15
C LEU A 179 -16.94 5.78 -5.41
N ALA A 180 -17.58 6.03 -6.56
CA ALA A 180 -18.79 5.30 -6.96
C ALA A 180 -18.49 3.80 -7.21
N GLN A 181 -17.34 3.49 -7.82
CA GLN A 181 -16.88 2.10 -7.98
C GLN A 181 -16.60 1.45 -6.63
N LEU A 182 -15.88 2.13 -5.74
CA LEU A 182 -15.58 1.67 -4.38
C LEU A 182 -16.85 1.33 -3.59
N GLY A 183 -17.87 2.18 -3.70
CA GLY A 183 -19.16 1.96 -3.04
C GLY A 183 -19.86 0.67 -3.46
N LYS A 184 -19.67 0.22 -4.70
CA LYS A 184 -20.28 -1.00 -5.26
C LYS A 184 -19.37 -2.22 -5.21
N THR A 185 -18.09 -2.05 -4.88
CA THR A 185 -17.12 -3.16 -4.82
C THR A 185 -17.29 -3.95 -3.52
N PRO A 186 -17.41 -5.28 -3.57
CA PRO A 186 -17.46 -6.10 -2.36
C PRO A 186 -16.08 -6.17 -1.69
N PHE A 187 -16.05 -6.01 -0.37
CA PHE A 187 -14.84 -6.09 0.46
C PHE A 187 -14.65 -7.48 1.07
N ILE A 188 -15.74 -8.18 1.31
CA ILE A 188 -15.72 -9.48 1.95
C ILE A 188 -15.52 -10.56 0.88
N GLN A 189 -14.44 -11.32 1.00
CA GLN A 189 -14.24 -12.53 0.23
C GLN A 189 -14.94 -13.71 0.92
N LYS A 190 -15.60 -14.56 0.13
CA LYS A 190 -16.29 -15.76 0.67
C LYS A 190 -15.31 -16.81 1.17
N GLU A 191 -14.10 -16.84 0.61
CA GLU A 191 -13.05 -17.81 0.94
C GLU A 191 -11.85 -17.09 1.55
N LYS A 192 -11.32 -17.67 2.62
CA LYS A 192 -10.10 -17.16 3.26
C LYS A 192 -8.92 -17.43 2.32
N PRO A 193 -8.05 -16.43 2.05
CA PRO A 193 -6.87 -16.62 1.23
C PRO A 193 -5.94 -17.69 1.84
N THR A 194 -5.35 -18.48 0.98
CA THR A 194 -4.32 -19.45 1.37
C THR A 194 -2.97 -18.77 1.55
N PRO A 195 -2.00 -19.37 2.28
CA PRO A 195 -0.64 -18.82 2.37
C PRO A 195 0.04 -18.63 1.00
N TYR A 196 -0.36 -19.38 -0.01
CA TYR A 196 0.12 -19.18 -1.38
C TYR A 196 -0.50 -17.95 -2.04
N ASP A 197 -1.80 -17.70 -1.86
CA ASP A 197 -2.47 -16.50 -2.38
C ASP A 197 -1.88 -15.23 -1.76
N GLU A 198 -1.58 -15.27 -0.46
CA GLU A 198 -0.87 -14.20 0.24
C GLU A 198 0.51 -13.94 -0.37
N ALA A 199 1.28 -14.99 -0.63
CA ALA A 199 2.58 -14.88 -1.27
C ALA A 199 2.48 -14.29 -2.69
N VAL A 200 1.50 -14.72 -3.48
CA VAL A 200 1.27 -14.19 -4.84
C VAL A 200 0.96 -12.69 -4.80
N SER A 201 0.10 -12.26 -3.88
CA SER A 201 -0.24 -10.85 -3.71
C SER A 201 0.99 -10.01 -3.36
N LEU A 202 1.84 -10.48 -2.44
CA LEU A 202 3.05 -9.75 -2.05
C LEU A 202 4.15 -9.76 -3.13
N THR A 203 4.21 -10.79 -3.98
CA THR A 203 5.16 -10.78 -5.11
C THR A 203 4.88 -9.66 -6.11
N TRP A 204 3.63 -9.18 -6.20
CA TRP A 204 3.31 -8.01 -7.01
C TRP A 204 4.09 -6.77 -6.56
N TYR A 205 4.16 -6.53 -5.24
CA TYR A 205 4.95 -5.41 -4.70
C TYR A 205 6.45 -5.57 -4.94
N LEU A 206 6.97 -6.81 -4.88
CA LEU A 206 8.37 -7.08 -5.21
C LEU A 206 8.68 -6.70 -6.65
N GLU A 207 7.80 -7.08 -7.59
CA GLU A 207 7.96 -6.82 -9.03
C GLU A 207 7.78 -5.34 -9.38
N ASN A 208 6.76 -4.67 -8.81
CA ASN A 208 6.29 -3.36 -9.30
C ASN A 208 6.75 -2.17 -8.43
N VAL A 209 7.18 -2.43 -7.20
CA VAL A 209 7.59 -1.36 -6.27
C VAL A 209 9.04 -1.54 -5.83
N PHE A 210 9.36 -2.65 -5.16
CA PHE A 210 10.66 -2.82 -4.52
C PHE A 210 11.82 -2.94 -5.51
N TYR A 211 11.65 -3.67 -6.61
CA TYR A 211 12.71 -3.87 -7.59
C TYR A 211 13.20 -2.55 -8.19
N GLU A 212 12.27 -1.73 -8.68
CA GLU A 212 12.60 -0.45 -9.28
C GLU A 212 13.16 0.54 -8.25
N THR A 213 12.52 0.60 -7.06
CA THR A 213 12.93 1.52 -5.99
C THR A 213 14.34 1.19 -5.47
N ALA A 214 14.61 -0.09 -5.22
CA ALA A 214 15.93 -0.54 -4.80
C ALA A 214 16.99 -0.20 -5.87
N GLY A 215 16.67 -0.41 -7.15
CA GLY A 215 17.55 -0.04 -8.27
C GLY A 215 17.86 1.47 -8.28
N LYS A 216 16.85 2.32 -8.14
CA LYS A 216 17.03 3.79 -8.06
C LYS A 216 17.87 4.20 -6.85
N MET A 217 17.63 3.59 -5.69
CA MET A 217 18.41 3.87 -4.50
C MET A 217 19.89 3.46 -4.68
N MET A 218 20.16 2.27 -5.19
CA MET A 218 21.52 1.81 -5.45
C MET A 218 22.26 2.70 -6.46
N GLN A 219 21.57 3.15 -7.52
CA GLN A 219 22.13 4.12 -8.46
C GLN A 219 22.45 5.48 -7.80
N TYR A 220 21.57 5.92 -6.89
CA TYR A 220 21.82 7.16 -6.13
C TYR A 220 23.06 7.03 -5.26
N PHE A 221 23.21 5.94 -4.52
CA PHE A 221 24.39 5.66 -3.70
C PHE A 221 25.66 5.63 -4.54
N GLN A 222 25.67 4.85 -5.62
CA GLN A 222 26.80 4.75 -6.52
C GLN A 222 27.24 6.11 -7.06
N LYS A 223 26.30 6.88 -7.59
CA LYS A 223 26.60 8.18 -8.24
C LYS A 223 26.95 9.27 -7.26
N ASN A 224 26.29 9.35 -6.11
CA ASN A 224 26.33 10.52 -5.24
C ASN A 224 27.14 10.32 -3.96
N ILE A 225 27.39 9.08 -3.55
CA ILE A 225 28.14 8.78 -2.33
C ILE A 225 29.46 8.08 -2.65
N PHE A 226 29.46 7.18 -3.63
CA PHE A 226 30.62 6.37 -3.99
C PHE A 226 31.35 6.83 -5.28
N ASP A 227 31.10 8.07 -5.74
CA ASP A 227 31.79 8.71 -6.87
C ASP A 227 31.79 7.88 -8.17
N GLY A 228 30.75 7.05 -8.38
CA GLY A 228 30.60 6.16 -9.52
C GLY A 228 31.18 4.76 -9.32
N GLU A 229 31.85 4.48 -8.24
CA GLU A 229 32.36 3.14 -7.92
C GLU A 229 31.21 2.17 -7.62
N LEU A 230 31.39 0.90 -8.00
CA LEU A 230 30.42 -0.14 -7.71
C LEU A 230 30.36 -0.43 -6.21
N LEU A 231 29.20 -0.27 -5.64
CA LEU A 231 28.95 -0.62 -4.25
C LEU A 231 29.01 -2.14 -4.07
N GLN A 232 29.92 -2.61 -3.21
CA GLN A 232 30.08 -4.04 -2.92
C GLN A 232 29.06 -4.54 -1.89
N ASN A 233 28.56 -3.65 -1.03
CA ASN A 233 27.61 -3.98 0.02
C ASN A 233 26.16 -3.89 -0.51
N PRO A 234 25.36 -4.97 -0.41
CA PRO A 234 23.92 -4.87 -0.65
C PRO A 234 23.25 -4.16 0.53
N ILE A 235 23.19 -2.82 0.49
CA ILE A 235 22.59 -2.00 1.56
C ILE A 235 21.17 -2.47 1.90
N ILE A 236 20.41 -2.87 0.85
CA ILE A 236 19.02 -3.31 1.02
C ILE A 236 18.92 -4.78 0.66
N THR A 237 18.37 -5.55 1.58
CA THR A 237 17.99 -6.95 1.34
C THR A 237 16.52 -7.12 1.72
N LEU A 238 15.83 -8.03 1.02
CA LEU A 238 14.43 -8.32 1.30
C LEU A 238 14.29 -9.69 1.95
N GLY A 239 13.46 -9.76 2.98
CA GLY A 239 12.97 -11.00 3.57
C GLY A 239 11.52 -11.24 3.15
N PHE A 240 11.08 -12.48 3.20
CA PHE A 240 9.73 -12.87 2.76
C PHE A 240 9.19 -13.98 3.67
N TRP A 241 8.11 -13.71 4.39
CA TRP A 241 7.51 -14.65 5.35
C TRP A 241 6.45 -15.57 4.75
N PRO A 242 5.53 -15.11 3.88
CA PRO A 242 4.44 -15.95 3.41
C PRO A 242 4.94 -17.24 2.76
N GLY A 243 4.35 -18.35 3.18
CA GLY A 243 4.76 -19.68 2.73
C GLY A 243 6.08 -20.20 3.30
N GLY A 244 6.82 -19.39 4.09
CA GLY A 244 8.06 -19.78 4.76
C GLY A 244 7.91 -19.91 6.27
N ASP A 245 7.22 -18.96 6.89
CA ASP A 245 6.93 -18.97 8.32
C ASP A 245 5.78 -19.91 8.64
N ARG A 246 6.01 -20.86 9.52
CA ARG A 246 5.03 -21.89 9.88
C ARG A 246 4.30 -21.56 11.17
N ASP A 247 4.95 -21.00 12.14
CA ASP A 247 4.44 -20.56 13.45
C ASP A 247 3.09 -21.19 13.87
N GLY A 248 3.04 -22.51 13.86
CA GLY A 248 1.82 -23.28 14.16
C GLY A 248 0.74 -23.27 13.06
N ASN A 249 0.96 -22.65 11.90
CA ASN A 249 0.01 -22.64 10.79
C ASN A 249 0.09 -23.97 10.00
N PRO A 250 -0.91 -24.86 10.08
CA PRO A 250 -0.89 -26.16 9.43
C PRO A 250 -0.99 -26.06 7.90
N PHE A 251 -1.39 -24.92 7.35
CA PHE A 251 -1.52 -24.70 5.91
C PHE A 251 -0.18 -24.33 5.24
N VAL A 252 0.87 -23.99 6.03
CA VAL A 252 2.22 -23.75 5.50
C VAL A 252 2.98 -25.07 5.44
N THR A 253 2.68 -25.86 4.43
CA THR A 253 3.32 -27.15 4.15
C THR A 253 4.63 -26.99 3.36
N ASN A 254 5.43 -28.08 3.29
CA ASN A 254 6.64 -28.10 2.46
C ASN A 254 6.34 -27.81 0.98
N GLU A 255 5.22 -28.31 0.48
CA GLU A 255 4.76 -28.05 -0.89
C GLU A 255 4.48 -26.57 -1.13
N ILE A 256 3.79 -25.90 -0.19
CA ILE A 256 3.54 -24.45 -0.27
C ILE A 256 4.87 -23.68 -0.24
N THR A 257 5.80 -24.05 0.63
CA THR A 257 7.12 -23.40 0.68
C THR A 257 7.86 -23.52 -0.66
N LEU A 258 7.83 -24.69 -1.28
CA LEU A 258 8.45 -24.88 -2.60
C LEU A 258 7.75 -24.05 -3.69
N LYS A 259 6.42 -24.02 -3.73
CA LYS A 259 5.64 -23.20 -4.67
C LYS A 259 5.95 -21.72 -4.51
N VAL A 260 6.03 -21.22 -3.28
CA VAL A 260 6.37 -19.82 -3.01
C VAL A 260 7.81 -19.51 -3.42
N THR A 261 8.76 -20.38 -3.12
CA THR A 261 10.16 -20.21 -3.54
C THR A 261 10.27 -20.12 -5.07
N GLU A 262 9.56 -21.00 -5.78
CA GLU A 262 9.53 -20.97 -7.25
C GLU A 262 8.85 -19.68 -7.76
N ARG A 263 7.77 -19.24 -7.12
CA ARG A 263 7.12 -17.96 -7.45
C ARG A 263 8.07 -16.78 -7.30
N LEU A 264 8.84 -16.72 -6.21
CA LEU A 264 9.84 -15.67 -5.98
C LEU A 264 10.95 -15.72 -7.05
N ARG A 265 11.42 -16.92 -7.40
CA ARG A 265 12.40 -17.11 -8.48
C ARG A 265 11.87 -16.58 -9.82
N ILE A 266 10.65 -16.94 -10.18
CA ILE A 266 10.01 -16.48 -11.43
C ILE A 266 9.83 -14.96 -11.40
N SER A 267 9.44 -14.40 -10.27
CA SER A 267 9.22 -12.97 -10.07
C SER A 267 10.47 -12.14 -10.41
N ILE A 268 11.61 -12.49 -9.83
CA ILE A 268 12.86 -11.76 -10.15
C ILE A 268 13.33 -11.97 -11.59
N LEU A 269 13.13 -13.16 -12.16
CA LEU A 269 13.46 -13.42 -13.57
C LEU A 269 12.59 -12.60 -14.53
N ARG A 270 11.33 -12.36 -14.20
CA ARG A 270 10.45 -11.46 -14.96
C ARG A 270 10.95 -10.01 -14.94
N CYS A 271 11.41 -9.54 -13.79
CA CYS A 271 12.03 -8.22 -13.70
C CYS A 271 13.28 -8.14 -14.60
N TYR A 272 14.16 -9.12 -14.54
CA TYR A 272 15.36 -9.17 -15.42
C TYR A 272 14.97 -9.24 -16.91
N TYR A 273 13.95 -10.01 -17.25
CA TYR A 273 13.46 -10.09 -18.62
C TYR A 273 12.96 -8.73 -19.12
N ALA A 274 12.20 -8.01 -18.32
CA ALA A 274 11.72 -6.68 -18.66
C ALA A 274 12.87 -5.69 -18.88
N GLU A 275 13.88 -5.69 -18.01
CA GLU A 275 15.07 -4.85 -18.15
C GLU A 275 15.88 -5.17 -19.39
N ILE A 276 16.12 -6.43 -19.68
CA ILE A 276 16.86 -6.85 -20.89
C ILE A 276 16.13 -6.40 -22.16
N ARG A 277 14.82 -6.51 -22.19
CA ARG A 277 14.02 -6.01 -23.33
C ARG A 277 14.16 -4.50 -23.52
N GLN A 278 14.21 -3.73 -22.44
CA GLN A 278 14.44 -2.29 -22.50
C GLN A 278 15.87 -1.98 -22.98
N LEU A 279 16.88 -2.68 -22.45
CA LEU A 279 18.27 -2.51 -22.87
C LEU A 279 18.46 -2.85 -24.36
N LYS A 280 17.87 -3.94 -24.83
CA LYS A 280 17.89 -4.34 -26.24
C LYS A 280 17.33 -3.26 -27.17
N ARG A 281 16.29 -2.51 -26.73
CA ARG A 281 15.75 -1.38 -27.51
C ARG A 281 16.70 -0.17 -27.58
N LYS A 282 17.55 0.00 -26.56
CA LYS A 282 18.49 1.12 -26.45
C LYS A 282 19.86 0.82 -27.07
N LEU A 283 20.29 -0.44 -27.02
CA LEU A 283 21.63 -0.88 -27.43
C LEU A 283 21.53 -1.65 -28.76
N THR A 284 21.37 -0.91 -29.84
CA THR A 284 21.18 -1.46 -31.21
C THR A 284 22.48 -1.70 -31.96
N PHE A 285 23.62 -1.79 -31.26
CA PHE A 285 24.93 -1.99 -31.85
C PHE A 285 25.12 -3.41 -32.37
N SER A 286 25.71 -3.58 -33.56
CA SER A 286 25.73 -4.83 -34.33
C SER A 286 26.33 -6.06 -33.61
N GLN A 287 27.23 -5.89 -32.66
CA GLN A 287 27.84 -7.01 -31.93
C GLN A 287 27.13 -7.28 -30.58
N VAL A 288 26.36 -6.34 -30.07
CA VAL A 288 25.73 -6.37 -28.77
C VAL A 288 24.32 -7.04 -28.85
N ASP A 289 23.64 -6.93 -29.98
CA ASP A 289 22.30 -7.49 -30.19
C ASP A 289 22.27 -9.03 -30.05
N THR A 290 23.30 -9.72 -30.52
CA THR A 290 23.39 -11.18 -30.37
C THR A 290 23.47 -11.59 -28.91
N ILE A 291 24.29 -10.92 -28.11
CA ILE A 291 24.45 -11.20 -26.67
C ILE A 291 23.13 -10.99 -25.93
N TRP A 292 22.45 -9.87 -26.20
CA TRP A 292 21.15 -9.58 -25.56
C TRP A 292 20.07 -10.57 -25.99
N THR A 293 20.08 -11.01 -27.23
CA THR A 293 19.13 -12.00 -27.74
C THR A 293 19.32 -13.37 -27.04
N GLU A 294 20.56 -13.81 -26.87
CA GLU A 294 20.84 -15.05 -26.13
C GLU A 294 20.45 -14.94 -24.65
N MET A 295 20.74 -13.81 -23.99
CA MET A 295 20.35 -13.58 -22.60
C MET A 295 18.83 -13.52 -22.45
N GLU A 296 18.13 -12.82 -23.33
CA GLU A 296 16.67 -12.75 -23.36
C GLU A 296 16.07 -14.15 -23.48
N GLN A 297 16.57 -14.98 -24.40
CA GLN A 297 16.08 -16.35 -24.57
C GLN A 297 16.34 -17.26 -23.34
N LYS A 298 17.51 -17.15 -22.73
CA LYS A 298 17.84 -17.92 -21.52
C LYS A 298 16.91 -17.55 -20.35
N ILE A 299 16.70 -16.27 -20.13
CA ILE A 299 15.81 -15.81 -19.06
C ILE A 299 14.36 -16.16 -19.36
N TYR A 300 13.91 -15.97 -20.60
CA TYR A 300 12.56 -16.37 -21.00
C TYR A 300 12.28 -17.85 -20.69
N ARG A 301 13.13 -18.77 -21.12
CA ARG A 301 12.99 -20.21 -20.82
C ARG A 301 13.01 -20.56 -19.33
N SER A 302 13.61 -19.70 -18.51
CA SER A 302 13.69 -19.92 -17.05
C SER A 302 12.53 -19.29 -16.28
N ALA A 303 11.82 -18.30 -16.87
CA ALA A 303 10.75 -17.54 -16.24
C ALA A 303 9.36 -17.92 -16.71
N PHE A 304 9.26 -18.53 -17.88
CA PHE A 304 8.02 -18.90 -18.58
C PHE A 304 8.11 -20.33 -19.10
#